data_5b023b7c74b7dc9bff737d9b57a8d025
#
_entry.id   5b023b7c74b7dc9bff737d9b57a8d025
#
_cell.length_a   1.000
_cell.length_b   1.000
_cell.length_c   1.000
_cell.angle_alpha   90.00
_cell.angle_beta   90.00
_cell.angle_gamma   90.00
#
_symmetry.space_group_name_H-M   'P 1'
#
loop_
_entity.id
_entity.type
_entity.pdbx_description
1 polymer ?
#
loop_
_entity_poly.entity_id
_entity_poly.type
_entity_poly.pdbx_seq_one_letter_code
_entity_poly.pdbx_strand_id
1 'polypeptide(L)'
;MKPQPIQTSPSLPRAESDNLCKRLAELFPDQFAEWVFGAGGKVKVEKTELNREPIRADSVIFSRAGRETLHAEFQTSMKSKMPVPLRMLDYYVGLKRQKLNRRVRQVLIVLKETDREIPDHYRDGRTVHYYQVIKLWEQSPETLLRYEGLLPLATLCQAESGSKLLAEVASRIRRIPSLERRREVTGWSRVLAGLRYDASLINRLLKESDMLEESVIYQDIFQKGEQRGEQRGLLLGELRMTLLLIETRFGKLSRALRRQMEQLSLEQIEELGRALLRFNGKNELRDWLKEHAAN
;
A
#
# COMPACT_ATOMS: atom_id res chain seq x y z
N MET A 1 30.25 23.16 -10.03
CA MET A 1 28.79 23.14 -10.16
C MET A 1 28.31 21.85 -9.52
N LYS A 2 27.68 21.93 -8.34
CA LYS A 2 27.08 20.73 -7.68
C LYS A 2 25.76 20.41 -8.39
N PRO A 3 25.46 19.14 -8.71
CA PRO A 3 24.19 18.80 -9.30
C PRO A 3 23.06 19.08 -8.30
N GLN A 4 22.01 19.74 -8.75
CA GLN A 4 20.80 19.95 -7.95
C GLN A 4 20.11 18.60 -7.71
N PRO A 5 19.50 18.38 -6.53
CA PRO A 5 18.76 17.16 -6.25
C PRO A 5 17.54 17.08 -7.19
N ILE A 6 17.42 15.96 -7.88
CA ILE A 6 16.28 15.60 -8.73
C ILE A 6 15.03 15.68 -7.87
N GLN A 7 14.11 16.57 -8.23
CA GLN A 7 12.77 16.60 -7.64
C GLN A 7 12.07 15.28 -8.02
N THR A 8 12.04 14.34 -7.10
CA THR A 8 11.21 13.15 -7.21
C THR A 8 9.74 13.59 -7.13
N SER A 9 8.99 13.36 -8.19
CA SER A 9 7.53 13.51 -8.19
C SER A 9 6.94 12.82 -6.95
N PRO A 10 5.84 13.33 -6.36
CA PRO A 10 5.24 12.71 -5.18
C PRO A 10 4.89 11.26 -5.52
N SER A 11 5.63 10.33 -4.96
CA SER A 11 5.26 8.92 -5.01
C SER A 11 3.95 8.77 -4.22
N LEU A 12 2.93 8.20 -4.85
CA LEU A 12 1.66 7.87 -4.20
C LEU A 12 1.90 7.19 -2.84
N PRO A 13 1.08 7.47 -1.83
CA PRO A 13 1.19 6.84 -0.52
C PRO A 13 1.16 5.32 -0.66
N ARG A 14 2.04 4.63 0.04
CA ARG A 14 2.26 3.17 -0.04
C ARG A 14 0.97 2.34 0.13
N ALA A 15 0.05 2.81 0.96
CA ALA A 15 -1.26 2.19 1.16
C ALA A 15 -2.16 2.21 -0.09
N GLU A 16 -1.93 3.10 -1.03
CA GLU A 16 -2.75 3.23 -2.26
C GLU A 16 -2.38 2.18 -3.30
N SER A 17 -1.09 1.86 -3.43
CA SER A 17 -0.63 0.79 -4.33
C SER A 17 -1.14 -0.58 -3.86
N ASP A 18 -1.13 -0.84 -2.55
CA ASP A 18 -1.62 -2.09 -1.97
C ASP A 18 -3.14 -2.20 -2.17
N ASN A 19 -3.90 -1.11 -1.95
CA ASN A 19 -5.34 -1.05 -2.22
C ASN A 19 -5.66 -1.21 -3.71
N LEU A 20 -4.85 -0.63 -4.59
CA LEU A 20 -5.00 -0.78 -6.03
C LEU A 20 -4.84 -2.25 -6.45
N CYS A 21 -3.80 -2.91 -5.96
CA CYS A 21 -3.57 -4.33 -6.25
C CYS A 21 -4.71 -5.22 -5.76
N LYS A 22 -5.25 -4.93 -4.57
CA LYS A 22 -6.46 -5.60 -4.07
C LYS A 22 -7.62 -5.43 -5.04
N ARG A 23 -7.88 -4.19 -5.49
CA ARG A 23 -8.98 -3.90 -6.43
C ARG A 23 -8.78 -4.59 -7.78
N LEU A 24 -7.56 -4.62 -8.30
CA LEU A 24 -7.23 -5.39 -9.51
C LEU A 24 -7.57 -6.87 -9.33
N ALA A 25 -7.18 -7.48 -8.20
CA ALA A 25 -7.47 -8.87 -7.92
C ALA A 25 -8.98 -9.15 -7.74
N GLU A 26 -9.74 -8.20 -7.21
CA GLU A 26 -11.20 -8.29 -7.11
C GLU A 26 -11.90 -8.19 -8.48
N LEU A 27 -11.37 -7.40 -9.41
CA LEU A 27 -11.93 -7.23 -10.76
C LEU A 27 -11.52 -8.35 -11.73
N PHE A 28 -10.35 -8.97 -11.52
CA PHE A 28 -9.82 -10.03 -12.38
C PHE A 28 -9.49 -11.31 -11.59
N PRO A 29 -10.44 -11.85 -10.80
CA PRO A 29 -10.15 -12.90 -9.84
C PRO A 29 -9.61 -14.18 -10.47
N ASP A 30 -10.11 -14.57 -11.64
CA ASP A 30 -9.66 -15.79 -12.33
C ASP A 30 -8.21 -15.66 -12.81
N GLN A 31 -7.82 -14.49 -13.33
CA GLN A 31 -6.46 -14.22 -13.81
C GLN A 31 -5.45 -14.23 -12.66
N PHE A 32 -5.81 -13.62 -11.52
CA PHE A 32 -4.98 -13.63 -10.32
C PHE A 32 -4.84 -15.03 -9.72
N ALA A 33 -5.95 -15.78 -9.63
CA ALA A 33 -5.92 -17.15 -9.11
C ALA A 33 -5.09 -18.08 -10.00
N GLU A 34 -5.18 -17.93 -11.30
CA GLU A 34 -4.34 -18.68 -12.26
C GLU A 34 -2.86 -18.36 -12.07
N TRP A 35 -2.52 -17.07 -12.06
CA TRP A 35 -1.12 -16.64 -11.92
C TRP A 35 -0.51 -17.08 -10.58
N VAL A 36 -1.20 -16.81 -9.46
CA VAL A 36 -0.63 -16.95 -8.12
C VAL A 36 -0.69 -18.39 -7.63
N PHE A 37 -1.76 -19.10 -7.93
CA PHE A 37 -2.05 -20.42 -7.37
C PHE A 37 -2.03 -21.55 -8.40
N GLY A 38 -1.84 -21.24 -9.69
CA GLY A 38 -1.98 -22.21 -10.77
C GLY A 38 -3.38 -22.81 -10.81
N ALA A 39 -4.38 -22.05 -10.42
CA ALA A 39 -5.74 -22.52 -10.19
C ALA A 39 -6.64 -22.14 -11.37
N GLY A 40 -6.51 -22.85 -12.50
CA GLY A 40 -7.43 -22.64 -13.64
C GLY A 40 -8.90 -22.85 -13.26
N GLY A 41 -9.79 -22.04 -13.86
CA GLY A 41 -11.23 -22.09 -13.66
C GLY A 41 -11.79 -20.92 -12.86
N LYS A 42 -13.14 -20.84 -12.83
CA LYS A 42 -13.85 -19.73 -12.17
C LYS A 42 -13.61 -19.73 -10.66
N VAL A 43 -13.17 -18.61 -10.14
CA VAL A 43 -13.06 -18.33 -8.71
C VAL A 43 -14.04 -17.23 -8.32
N LYS A 44 -14.46 -17.23 -7.05
CA LYS A 44 -15.32 -16.19 -6.47
C LYS A 44 -14.55 -15.43 -5.42
N VAL A 45 -14.56 -14.10 -5.50
CA VAL A 45 -14.08 -13.23 -4.43
C VAL A 45 -15.05 -13.33 -3.26
N GLU A 46 -14.54 -13.65 -2.07
CA GLU A 46 -15.34 -13.68 -0.86
C GLU A 46 -15.12 -12.41 -0.04
N LYS A 47 -16.23 -11.77 0.34
CA LYS A 47 -16.19 -10.72 1.36
C LYS A 47 -16.06 -11.42 2.71
N THR A 48 -14.92 -11.28 3.34
CA THR A 48 -14.66 -11.90 4.65
C THR A 48 -14.64 -10.80 5.70
N GLU A 49 -15.72 -10.66 6.44
CA GLU A 49 -15.72 -9.90 7.68
C GLU A 49 -15.14 -10.81 8.78
N LEU A 50 -13.85 -10.62 9.09
CA LEU A 50 -13.25 -11.21 10.27
C LEU A 50 -13.68 -10.38 11.47
N ASN A 51 -14.48 -10.97 12.37
CA ASN A 51 -15.20 -10.33 13.49
C ASN A 51 -14.33 -9.64 14.56
N ARG A 52 -13.10 -9.21 14.28
CA ARG A 52 -12.25 -8.52 15.28
C ARG A 52 -11.48 -7.30 14.79
N GLU A 53 -11.32 -7.11 13.50
CA GLU A 53 -10.89 -5.85 12.87
C GLU A 53 -11.22 -5.98 11.37
N PRO A 54 -11.60 -4.91 10.68
CA PRO A 54 -11.79 -5.00 9.23
C PRO A 54 -10.51 -5.55 8.62
N ILE A 55 -10.63 -6.59 7.79
CA ILE A 55 -9.53 -7.07 6.94
C ILE A 55 -8.94 -5.83 6.29
N ARG A 56 -7.64 -5.61 6.51
CA ARG A 56 -6.97 -4.44 5.98
C ARG A 56 -7.16 -4.40 4.48
N ALA A 57 -7.15 -3.18 3.93
CA ALA A 57 -7.44 -2.89 2.54
C ALA A 57 -6.53 -3.61 1.50
N ASP A 58 -5.47 -4.28 1.94
CA ASP A 58 -4.39 -4.89 1.17
C ASP A 58 -4.52 -6.41 0.95
N SER A 59 -5.64 -7.03 1.39
CA SER A 59 -5.85 -8.48 1.35
C SER A 59 -7.07 -8.88 0.51
N VAL A 60 -6.94 -9.95 -0.27
CA VAL A 60 -8.04 -10.51 -1.07
C VAL A 60 -8.19 -12.00 -0.81
N ILE A 61 -9.43 -12.45 -0.73
CA ILE A 61 -9.77 -13.84 -0.50
C ILE A 61 -10.58 -14.38 -1.67
N PHE A 62 -10.07 -15.44 -2.28
CA PHE A 62 -10.74 -16.15 -3.35
C PHE A 62 -11.24 -17.50 -2.85
N SER A 63 -12.40 -17.93 -3.32
CA SER A 63 -12.93 -19.27 -3.09
C SER A 63 -12.99 -20.07 -4.38
N ARG A 64 -12.40 -21.25 -4.37
CA ARG A 64 -12.43 -22.19 -5.50
C ARG A 64 -13.29 -23.41 -5.19
N ALA A 65 -14.34 -23.63 -5.98
CA ALA A 65 -15.18 -24.86 -5.94
C ALA A 65 -15.61 -25.32 -4.55
N GLY A 66 -15.72 -24.41 -3.56
CA GLY A 66 -16.13 -24.77 -2.19
C GLY A 66 -15.07 -25.51 -1.35
N ARG A 67 -13.93 -25.91 -1.93
CA ARG A 67 -12.92 -26.76 -1.27
C ARG A 67 -11.66 -26.02 -0.84
N GLU A 68 -11.27 -24.96 -1.55
CA GLU A 68 -10.09 -24.17 -1.25
C GLU A 68 -10.45 -22.69 -0.96
N THR A 69 -9.70 -22.11 -0.04
CA THR A 69 -9.66 -20.67 0.21
C THR A 69 -8.26 -20.19 -0.15
N LEU A 70 -8.17 -19.24 -1.06
CA LEU A 70 -6.92 -18.65 -1.53
C LEU A 70 -6.85 -17.24 -0.98
N HIS A 71 -5.81 -16.93 -0.20
CA HIS A 71 -5.60 -15.63 0.42
C HIS A 71 -4.36 -14.97 -0.17
N ALA A 72 -4.52 -13.80 -0.77
CA ALA A 72 -3.44 -12.97 -1.31
C ALA A 72 -3.34 -11.68 -0.51
N GLU A 73 -2.15 -11.38 -0.03
CA GLU A 73 -1.79 -10.14 0.69
C GLU A 73 -0.79 -9.36 -0.16
N PHE A 74 -1.09 -8.09 -0.43
CA PHE A 74 -0.19 -7.19 -1.17
C PHE A 74 0.59 -6.30 -0.22
N GLN A 75 1.88 -6.12 -0.46
CA GLN A 75 2.74 -5.38 0.44
C GLN A 75 3.79 -4.56 -0.31
N THR A 76 3.73 -3.25 -0.16
CA THR A 76 4.74 -2.31 -0.69
C THR A 76 5.89 -2.09 0.29
N SER A 77 5.65 -2.26 1.60
CA SER A 77 6.65 -2.03 2.64
C SER A 77 6.50 -3.04 3.77
N MET A 78 7.62 -3.64 4.17
CA MET A 78 7.68 -4.56 5.32
C MET A 78 7.56 -3.86 6.69
N LYS A 79 7.50 -2.51 6.72
CA LYS A 79 7.29 -1.75 7.96
C LYS A 79 5.80 -1.70 8.28
N SER A 80 5.38 -2.40 9.32
CA SER A 80 4.02 -2.35 9.84
C SER A 80 4.01 -2.47 11.36
N LYS A 81 2.91 -2.05 12.02
CA LYS A 81 2.75 -2.19 13.48
C LYS A 81 2.75 -3.67 13.89
N MET A 82 2.05 -4.51 13.15
CA MET A 82 2.07 -5.96 13.31
C MET A 82 3.01 -6.56 12.27
N PRO A 83 4.01 -7.38 12.66
CA PRO A 83 4.89 -8.06 11.71
C PRO A 83 4.08 -8.87 10.68
N VAL A 84 4.48 -8.79 9.40
CA VAL A 84 3.78 -9.50 8.31
C VAL A 84 3.61 -11.00 8.59
N PRO A 85 4.62 -11.75 9.08
CA PRO A 85 4.45 -13.16 9.39
C PRO A 85 3.35 -13.45 10.41
N LEU A 86 3.27 -12.65 11.48
CA LEU A 86 2.24 -12.80 12.50
C LEU A 86 0.85 -12.48 11.93
N ARG A 87 0.75 -11.48 11.06
CA ARG A 87 -0.48 -11.10 10.38
C ARG A 87 -0.97 -12.22 9.45
N MET A 88 -0.05 -12.87 8.71
CA MET A 88 -0.39 -14.02 7.86
C MET A 88 -0.93 -15.20 8.67
N LEU A 89 -0.36 -15.48 9.85
CA LEU A 89 -0.89 -16.49 10.77
C LEU A 89 -2.28 -16.11 11.30
N ASP A 90 -2.48 -14.85 11.70
CA ASP A 90 -3.78 -14.38 12.21
C ASP A 90 -4.88 -14.52 11.16
N TYR A 91 -4.61 -14.12 9.91
CA TYR A 91 -5.52 -14.34 8.79
C TYR A 91 -5.80 -15.83 8.54
N TYR A 92 -4.78 -16.68 8.61
CA TYR A 92 -4.98 -18.13 8.47
C TYR A 92 -5.94 -18.67 9.52
N VAL A 93 -5.74 -18.32 10.78
CA VAL A 93 -6.59 -18.73 11.90
C VAL A 93 -8.02 -18.21 11.72
N GLY A 94 -8.17 -16.94 11.33
CA GLY A 94 -9.48 -16.33 11.05
C GLY A 94 -10.24 -17.06 9.94
N LEU A 95 -9.57 -17.35 8.83
CA LEU A 95 -10.14 -18.10 7.70
C LEU A 95 -10.52 -19.53 8.09
N LYS A 96 -9.68 -20.21 8.88
CA LYS A 96 -9.97 -21.56 9.37
C LYS A 96 -11.16 -21.59 10.33
N ARG A 97 -11.32 -20.58 11.19
CA ARG A 97 -12.50 -20.45 12.08
C ARG A 97 -13.80 -20.34 11.30
N GLN A 98 -13.80 -19.61 10.18
CA GLN A 98 -15.00 -19.46 9.34
C GLN A 98 -15.30 -20.71 8.51
N LYS A 99 -14.28 -21.43 8.08
CA LYS A 99 -14.40 -22.54 7.12
C LYS A 99 -13.43 -23.68 7.46
N LEU A 100 -13.69 -24.36 8.58
CA LEU A 100 -12.80 -25.39 9.15
C LEU A 100 -12.33 -26.45 8.15
N ASN A 101 -13.23 -26.91 7.29
CA ASN A 101 -12.97 -28.01 6.35
C ASN A 101 -12.32 -27.59 5.04
N ARG A 102 -12.06 -26.28 4.81
CA ARG A 102 -11.41 -25.81 3.60
C ARG A 102 -9.90 -25.80 3.76
N ARG A 103 -9.21 -26.17 2.70
CA ARG A 103 -7.77 -25.93 2.58
C ARG A 103 -7.52 -24.44 2.37
N VAL A 104 -6.66 -23.85 3.18
CA VAL A 104 -6.24 -22.44 3.04
C VAL A 104 -4.84 -22.42 2.44
N ARG A 105 -4.68 -21.68 1.33
CA ARG A 105 -3.38 -21.34 0.74
C ARG A 105 -3.19 -19.85 0.84
N GLN A 106 -2.00 -19.42 1.22
CA GLN A 106 -1.68 -18.01 1.38
C GLN A 106 -0.47 -17.61 0.57
N VAL A 107 -0.51 -16.40 0.03
CA VAL A 107 0.62 -15.78 -0.67
C VAL A 107 0.79 -14.33 -0.22
N LEU A 108 2.03 -13.95 0.01
CA LEU A 108 2.47 -12.56 0.19
C LEU A 108 3.07 -12.08 -1.13
N ILE A 109 2.50 -11.04 -1.73
CA ILE A 109 2.98 -10.45 -2.97
C ILE A 109 3.65 -9.11 -2.64
N VAL A 110 4.97 -9.05 -2.81
CA VAL A 110 5.77 -7.88 -2.50
C VAL A 110 6.00 -7.07 -3.77
N LEU A 111 5.55 -5.80 -3.74
CA LEU A 111 5.47 -4.93 -4.91
C LEU A 111 6.75 -4.14 -5.16
N LYS A 112 7.47 -3.76 -4.10
CA LYS A 112 8.66 -2.91 -4.17
C LYS A 112 9.88 -3.65 -3.67
N GLU A 113 10.95 -3.60 -4.47
CA GLU A 113 12.26 -4.13 -4.13
C GLU A 113 12.79 -3.56 -2.80
N THR A 114 13.42 -4.42 -2.01
CA THR A 114 13.97 -4.09 -0.70
C THR A 114 15.17 -4.97 -0.37
N ASP A 115 16.18 -4.40 0.28
CA ASP A 115 17.34 -5.13 0.81
C ASP A 115 17.02 -5.87 2.13
N ARG A 116 15.80 -5.71 2.66
CA ARG A 116 15.38 -6.40 3.87
C ARG A 116 15.00 -7.82 3.57
N GLU A 117 15.32 -8.72 4.49
CA GLU A 117 14.80 -10.07 4.46
C GLU A 117 13.27 -10.06 4.46
N ILE A 118 12.68 -10.85 3.57
CA ILE A 118 11.25 -11.06 3.47
C ILE A 118 10.97 -12.48 3.97
N PRO A 119 10.49 -12.64 5.20
CA PRO A 119 10.24 -13.96 5.75
C PRO A 119 9.06 -14.65 5.04
N ASP A 120 9.18 -15.94 4.82
CA ASP A 120 8.16 -16.82 4.24
C ASP A 120 7.38 -17.62 5.30
N HIS A 121 7.67 -17.37 6.57
CA HIS A 121 7.00 -18.04 7.69
C HIS A 121 6.99 -17.17 8.95
N TYR A 122 6.05 -17.49 9.83
CA TYR A 122 6.05 -17.11 11.24
C TYR A 122 6.64 -18.25 12.07
N ARG A 123 7.49 -17.93 13.04
CA ARG A 123 8.02 -18.90 14.00
C ARG A 123 8.04 -18.30 15.39
N ASP A 124 7.47 -19.05 16.34
CA ASP A 124 7.56 -18.79 17.76
C ASP A 124 7.54 -20.13 18.52
N GLY A 125 8.67 -20.50 19.13
CA GLY A 125 8.88 -21.80 19.76
C GLY A 125 8.58 -22.96 18.81
N ARG A 126 7.53 -23.74 19.14
CA ARG A 126 7.05 -24.86 18.33
C ARG A 126 6.01 -24.48 17.28
N THR A 127 5.47 -23.27 17.32
CA THR A 127 4.51 -22.78 16.34
C THR A 127 5.25 -22.32 15.11
N VAL A 128 4.93 -22.93 13.97
CA VAL A 128 5.47 -22.52 12.66
C VAL A 128 4.32 -22.43 11.68
N HIS A 129 4.27 -21.33 10.91
CA HIS A 129 3.27 -21.14 9.88
C HIS A 129 3.91 -20.61 8.60
N TYR A 130 3.89 -21.41 7.54
CA TYR A 130 4.46 -21.09 6.23
C TYR A 130 3.42 -20.49 5.28
N TYR A 131 3.88 -19.58 4.41
CA TYR A 131 3.12 -19.02 3.30
C TYR A 131 4.05 -18.80 2.10
N GLN A 132 3.49 -18.75 0.91
CA GLN A 132 4.26 -18.45 -0.30
C GLN A 132 4.61 -16.96 -0.34
N VAL A 133 5.80 -16.63 -0.83
CA VAL A 133 6.22 -15.23 -1.11
C VAL A 133 6.48 -15.09 -2.61
N ILE A 134 5.91 -14.05 -3.19
CA ILE A 134 6.18 -13.61 -4.56
C ILE A 134 6.78 -12.21 -4.50
N LYS A 135 8.02 -12.08 -4.94
CA LYS A 135 8.69 -10.81 -5.12
C LYS A 135 8.60 -10.45 -6.60
N LEU A 136 7.88 -9.37 -6.93
CA LEU A 136 7.60 -9.07 -8.34
C LEU A 136 8.86 -8.78 -9.15
N TRP A 137 9.85 -8.13 -8.58
CA TRP A 137 11.12 -7.82 -9.26
C TRP A 137 11.98 -9.05 -9.59
N GLU A 138 11.66 -10.22 -9.03
CA GLU A 138 12.30 -11.49 -9.33
C GLU A 138 11.47 -12.34 -10.33
N GLN A 139 10.24 -11.93 -10.66
CA GLN A 139 9.36 -12.67 -11.56
C GLN A 139 9.60 -12.29 -13.02
N SER A 140 9.55 -13.30 -13.92
CA SER A 140 9.44 -13.04 -15.35
C SER A 140 8.12 -12.35 -15.68
N PRO A 141 8.11 -11.32 -16.52
CA PRO A 141 6.88 -10.62 -16.90
C PRO A 141 5.98 -11.44 -17.84
N GLU A 142 6.50 -12.50 -18.47
CA GLU A 142 5.84 -13.23 -19.55
C GLU A 142 4.44 -13.75 -19.21
N THR A 143 4.28 -14.32 -17.99
CA THR A 143 2.97 -14.82 -17.53
C THR A 143 2.00 -13.66 -17.31
N LEU A 144 2.46 -12.57 -16.70
CA LEU A 144 1.62 -11.43 -16.40
C LEU A 144 1.20 -10.67 -17.65
N LEU A 145 2.07 -10.60 -18.67
CA LEU A 145 1.80 -9.96 -19.95
C LEU A 145 0.71 -10.65 -20.78
N ARG A 146 0.30 -11.87 -20.42
CA ARG A 146 -0.80 -12.59 -21.10
C ARG A 146 -2.19 -12.12 -20.69
N TYR A 147 -2.31 -11.52 -19.51
CA TYR A 147 -3.59 -11.17 -18.88
C TYR A 147 -3.74 -9.66 -18.71
N GLU A 148 -4.82 -9.11 -19.23
CA GLU A 148 -5.04 -7.64 -19.16
C GLU A 148 -5.05 -7.10 -17.74
N GLY A 149 -5.65 -7.83 -16.77
CA GLY A 149 -5.70 -7.44 -15.37
C GLY A 149 -4.37 -7.54 -14.63
N LEU A 150 -3.36 -8.23 -15.19
CA LEU A 150 -2.03 -8.36 -14.60
C LEU A 150 -1.00 -7.42 -15.24
N LEU A 151 -1.32 -6.74 -16.34
CA LEU A 151 -0.43 -5.77 -17.01
C LEU A 151 0.11 -4.70 -16.05
N PRO A 152 -0.67 -4.13 -15.13
CA PRO A 152 -0.15 -3.18 -14.16
C PRO A 152 0.97 -3.76 -13.28
N LEU A 153 0.82 -5.00 -12.80
CA LEU A 153 1.82 -5.69 -11.99
C LEU A 153 3.06 -6.08 -12.82
N ALA A 154 2.88 -6.38 -14.11
CA ALA A 154 3.99 -6.68 -15.01
C ALA A 154 5.02 -5.54 -15.08
N THR A 155 4.62 -4.28 -14.85
CA THR A 155 5.54 -3.13 -14.80
C THR A 155 6.60 -3.26 -13.70
N LEU A 156 6.35 -4.07 -12.67
CA LEU A 156 7.23 -4.28 -11.52
C LEU A 156 8.13 -5.52 -11.64
N CYS A 157 7.91 -6.34 -12.67
CA CYS A 157 8.64 -7.57 -12.89
C CYS A 157 10.10 -7.36 -13.29
N GLN A 158 10.89 -8.45 -13.23
CA GLN A 158 12.27 -8.46 -13.69
C GLN A 158 12.36 -8.05 -15.16
N ALA A 159 13.30 -7.19 -15.50
CA ALA A 159 13.58 -6.80 -16.89
C ALA A 159 15.04 -6.38 -17.05
N GLU A 160 15.63 -6.71 -18.20
CA GLU A 160 16.94 -6.20 -18.60
C GLU A 160 16.91 -4.67 -18.84
N SER A 161 15.77 -4.17 -19.30
CA SER A 161 15.53 -2.75 -19.54
C SER A 161 14.11 -2.37 -19.14
N GLY A 162 13.98 -1.47 -18.17
CA GLY A 162 12.68 -0.95 -17.73
C GLY A 162 11.92 -0.25 -18.86
N SER A 163 12.61 0.44 -19.76
CA SER A 163 11.99 1.10 -20.92
C SER A 163 11.41 0.07 -21.91
N LYS A 164 12.08 -1.04 -22.15
CA LYS A 164 11.58 -2.13 -23.01
C LYS A 164 10.35 -2.78 -22.39
N LEU A 165 10.38 -3.05 -21.07
CA LEU A 165 9.25 -3.64 -20.37
C LEU A 165 8.02 -2.73 -20.38
N LEU A 166 8.19 -1.45 -20.08
CA LEU A 166 7.08 -0.47 -20.11
C LEU A 166 6.52 -0.31 -21.53
N ALA A 167 7.36 -0.33 -22.58
CA ALA A 167 6.92 -0.28 -23.97
C ALA A 167 6.10 -1.54 -24.36
N GLU A 168 6.51 -2.70 -23.88
CA GLU A 168 5.74 -3.95 -24.10
C GLU A 168 4.40 -3.91 -23.37
N VAL A 169 4.37 -3.49 -22.11
CA VAL A 169 3.11 -3.28 -21.35
C VAL A 169 2.19 -2.32 -22.11
N ALA A 170 2.70 -1.18 -22.56
CA ALA A 170 1.93 -0.21 -23.34
C ALA A 170 1.40 -0.82 -24.65
N SER A 171 2.21 -1.66 -25.33
CA SER A 171 1.77 -2.39 -26.53
C SER A 171 0.61 -3.33 -26.24
N ARG A 172 0.64 -4.06 -25.12
CA ARG A 172 -0.44 -4.96 -24.70
C ARG A 172 -1.70 -4.19 -24.33
N ILE A 173 -1.57 -3.09 -23.59
CA ILE A 173 -2.69 -2.21 -23.21
C ILE A 173 -3.41 -1.70 -24.47
N ARG A 174 -2.68 -1.25 -25.50
CA ARG A 174 -3.29 -0.80 -26.78
C ARG A 174 -4.15 -1.85 -27.47
N ARG A 175 -3.90 -3.14 -27.24
CA ARG A 175 -4.66 -4.27 -27.82
C ARG A 175 -5.95 -4.57 -27.05
N ILE A 176 -6.19 -3.96 -25.89
CA ILE A 176 -7.44 -4.12 -25.13
C ILE A 176 -8.58 -3.49 -25.95
N PRO A 177 -9.61 -4.26 -26.34
CA PRO A 177 -10.67 -3.74 -27.23
C PRO A 177 -11.51 -2.64 -26.59
N SER A 178 -11.88 -2.80 -25.31
CA SER A 178 -12.70 -1.82 -24.60
C SER A 178 -11.86 -0.58 -24.26
N LEU A 179 -12.32 0.59 -24.70
CA LEU A 179 -11.69 1.87 -24.40
C LEU A 179 -11.66 2.16 -22.90
N GLU A 180 -12.78 1.93 -22.21
CA GLU A 180 -12.91 2.10 -20.77
C GLU A 180 -11.88 1.22 -20.02
N ARG A 181 -11.83 -0.07 -20.35
CA ARG A 181 -10.88 -1.02 -19.77
C ARG A 181 -9.43 -0.63 -20.06
N ARG A 182 -9.14 -0.16 -21.26
CA ARG A 182 -7.82 0.32 -21.65
C ARG A 182 -7.40 1.52 -20.80
N ARG A 183 -8.28 2.49 -20.57
CA ARG A 183 -8.07 3.64 -19.71
C ARG A 183 -7.76 3.21 -18.27
N GLU A 184 -8.58 2.33 -17.71
CA GLU A 184 -8.39 1.82 -16.36
C GLU A 184 -7.03 1.12 -16.20
N VAL A 185 -6.71 0.16 -17.08
CA VAL A 185 -5.46 -0.59 -17.03
C VAL A 185 -4.25 0.32 -17.24
N THR A 186 -4.36 1.35 -18.11
CA THR A 186 -3.32 2.37 -18.26
C THR A 186 -3.09 3.14 -16.97
N GLY A 187 -4.17 3.63 -16.34
CA GLY A 187 -4.10 4.35 -15.07
C GLY A 187 -3.42 3.53 -13.98
N TRP A 188 -3.84 2.28 -13.81
CA TRP A 188 -3.25 1.37 -12.83
C TRP A 188 -1.79 1.03 -13.12
N SER A 189 -1.44 0.86 -14.42
CA SER A 189 -0.05 0.63 -14.83
C SER A 189 0.85 1.81 -14.52
N ARG A 190 0.37 3.04 -14.69
CA ARG A 190 1.12 4.26 -14.34
C ARG A 190 1.36 4.38 -12.83
N VAL A 191 0.32 4.09 -12.02
CA VAL A 191 0.42 4.09 -10.56
C VAL A 191 1.46 3.09 -10.08
N LEU A 192 1.38 1.83 -10.51
CA LEU A 192 2.34 0.80 -10.07
C LEU A 192 3.74 1.03 -10.62
N ALA A 193 3.87 1.44 -11.89
CA ALA A 193 5.15 1.82 -12.47
C ALA A 193 5.87 2.91 -11.66
N GLY A 194 5.13 3.83 -11.03
CA GLY A 194 5.67 4.86 -10.14
C GLY A 194 6.38 4.34 -8.89
N LEU A 195 6.20 3.06 -8.53
CA LEU A 195 6.98 2.42 -7.46
C LEU A 195 8.44 2.14 -7.86
N ARG A 196 8.73 2.08 -9.18
CA ARG A 196 10.01 1.65 -9.73
C ARG A 196 10.66 2.65 -10.68
N TYR A 197 9.87 3.39 -11.45
CA TYR A 197 10.34 4.25 -12.54
C TYR A 197 10.04 5.73 -12.26
N ASP A 198 10.81 6.60 -12.91
CA ASP A 198 10.55 8.04 -12.85
C ASP A 198 9.35 8.45 -13.71
N ALA A 199 8.75 9.59 -13.38
CA ALA A 199 7.56 10.09 -14.04
C ALA A 199 7.79 10.42 -15.53
N SER A 200 9.01 10.82 -15.92
CA SER A 200 9.34 11.19 -17.31
C SER A 200 9.28 9.97 -18.21
N LEU A 201 9.83 8.83 -17.77
CA LEU A 201 9.78 7.57 -18.49
C LEU A 201 8.34 7.05 -18.61
N ILE A 202 7.60 7.07 -17.49
CA ILE A 202 6.19 6.65 -17.44
C ILE A 202 5.35 7.48 -18.41
N ASN A 203 5.46 8.81 -18.35
CA ASN A 203 4.71 9.72 -19.22
C ASN A 203 5.03 9.53 -20.69
N ARG A 204 6.29 9.20 -21.03
CA ARG A 204 6.71 8.95 -22.40
C ARG A 204 6.14 7.67 -23.00
N LEU A 205 6.10 6.57 -22.21
CA LEU A 205 5.78 5.23 -22.72
C LEU A 205 4.32 4.81 -22.48
N LEU A 206 3.72 5.26 -21.39
CA LEU A 206 2.32 5.00 -21.04
C LEU A 206 1.45 6.25 -21.32
N LYS A 207 1.77 6.98 -22.43
CA LYS A 207 1.00 8.11 -22.89
C LYS A 207 -0.37 7.65 -23.39
N GLU A 208 -1.40 8.06 -22.69
CA GLU A 208 -2.72 8.38 -23.21
C GLU A 208 -3.28 9.48 -22.29
N SER A 209 -2.62 10.65 -22.32
CA SER A 209 -2.85 11.76 -21.38
C SER A 209 -4.28 12.29 -21.41
N ASP A 210 -4.95 12.27 -22.57
CA ASP A 210 -6.30 12.83 -22.71
C ASP A 210 -7.41 11.89 -22.22
N MET A 211 -7.05 10.66 -21.84
CA MET A 211 -8.00 9.61 -21.46
C MET A 211 -8.04 9.30 -19.96
N LEU A 212 -7.05 9.75 -19.19
CA LEU A 212 -6.93 9.43 -17.76
C LEU A 212 -7.80 10.32 -16.87
N GLU A 213 -8.03 11.57 -17.32
CA GLU A 213 -8.84 12.53 -16.56
C GLU A 213 -10.32 12.10 -16.43
N GLU A 214 -10.80 11.23 -17.31
CA GLU A 214 -12.16 10.70 -17.30
C GLU A 214 -12.32 9.36 -16.55
N SER A 215 -11.24 8.73 -16.09
CA SER A 215 -11.34 7.50 -15.30
C SER A 215 -11.79 7.80 -13.88
N VAL A 216 -13.03 7.44 -13.54
CA VAL A 216 -13.63 7.61 -12.20
C VAL A 216 -12.76 6.99 -11.11
N ILE A 217 -12.11 5.85 -11.40
CA ILE A 217 -11.26 5.13 -10.45
C ILE A 217 -9.93 5.86 -10.25
N TYR A 218 -9.34 6.38 -11.33
CA TYR A 218 -8.11 7.17 -11.26
C TYR A 218 -8.36 8.47 -10.49
N GLN A 219 -9.48 9.16 -10.77
CA GLN A 219 -9.89 10.36 -10.06
C GLN A 219 -10.13 10.10 -8.58
N ASP A 220 -10.79 8.99 -8.22
CA ASP A 220 -11.04 8.60 -6.82
C ASP A 220 -9.72 8.32 -6.07
N ILE A 221 -8.77 7.61 -6.71
CA ILE A 221 -7.44 7.36 -6.14
C ILE A 221 -6.64 8.66 -6.02
N PHE A 222 -6.66 9.48 -7.06
CA PHE A 222 -5.93 10.76 -7.08
C PHE A 222 -6.50 11.73 -6.04
N GLN A 223 -7.83 11.87 -5.97
CA GLN A 223 -8.51 12.74 -5.02
C GLN A 223 -8.32 12.29 -3.57
N LYS A 224 -8.36 10.99 -3.30
CA LYS A 224 -8.04 10.44 -1.99
C LYS A 224 -6.57 10.62 -1.61
N GLY A 225 -5.67 10.55 -2.59
CA GLY A 225 -4.25 10.81 -2.41
C GLY A 225 -4.00 12.27 -2.06
N GLU A 226 -4.62 13.18 -2.79
CA GLU A 226 -4.54 14.62 -2.56
C GLU A 226 -5.10 15.01 -1.18
N GLN A 227 -6.30 14.55 -0.84
CA GLN A 227 -6.91 14.80 0.47
C GLN A 227 -6.05 14.29 1.63
N ARG A 228 -5.50 13.07 1.51
CA ARG A 228 -4.59 12.52 2.53
C ARG A 228 -3.26 13.25 2.58
N GLY A 229 -2.75 13.68 1.42
CA GLY A 229 -1.54 14.48 1.30
C GLY A 229 -1.72 15.85 1.98
N GLU A 230 -2.85 16.49 1.75
CA GLU A 230 -3.23 17.77 2.35
C GLU A 230 -3.40 17.64 3.87
N GLN A 231 -4.17 16.65 4.34
CA GLN A 231 -4.34 16.39 5.78
C GLN A 231 -3.02 16.10 6.48
N ARG A 232 -2.15 15.30 5.84
CA ARG A 232 -0.82 15.00 6.38
C ARG A 232 0.10 16.21 6.34
N GLY A 233 0.02 17.02 5.29
CA GLY A 233 0.75 18.28 5.16
C GLY A 233 0.34 19.27 6.24
N LEU A 234 -0.96 19.41 6.49
CA LEU A 234 -1.53 20.25 7.53
C LEU A 234 -1.04 19.79 8.92
N LEU A 235 -1.20 18.50 9.23
CA LEU A 235 -0.75 17.91 10.50
C LEU A 235 0.75 18.17 10.76
N LEU A 236 1.60 17.91 9.76
CA LEU A 236 3.05 18.13 9.87
C LEU A 236 3.41 19.61 9.98
N GLY A 237 2.68 20.48 9.27
CA GLY A 237 2.86 21.93 9.32
C GLY A 237 2.52 22.49 10.71
N GLU A 238 1.38 22.11 11.25
CA GLU A 238 0.95 22.54 12.59
C GLU A 238 1.84 21.96 13.69
N LEU A 239 2.21 20.69 13.61
CA LEU A 239 3.14 20.09 14.55
C LEU A 239 4.49 20.82 14.54
N ARG A 240 5.02 21.16 13.36
CA ARG A 240 6.27 21.89 13.22
C ARG A 240 6.19 23.29 13.81
N MET A 241 5.08 24.00 13.56
CA MET A 241 4.85 25.35 14.11
C MET A 241 4.72 25.28 15.62
N THR A 242 3.94 24.36 16.14
CA THR A 242 3.73 24.16 17.59
C THR A 242 5.04 23.82 18.31
N LEU A 243 5.86 22.93 17.73
CA LEU A 243 7.20 22.63 18.24
C LEU A 243 8.10 23.86 18.26
N LEU A 244 8.09 24.65 17.19
CA LEU A 244 8.87 25.90 17.12
C LEU A 244 8.46 26.89 18.21
N LEU A 245 7.17 27.10 18.43
CA LEU A 245 6.64 27.98 19.48
C LEU A 245 7.05 27.51 20.86
N ILE A 246 6.92 26.21 21.15
CA ILE A 246 7.34 25.62 22.44
C ILE A 246 8.85 25.78 22.64
N GLU A 247 9.66 25.43 21.64
CA GLU A 247 11.13 25.53 21.77
C GLU A 247 11.62 26.98 21.87
N THR A 248 10.92 27.92 21.23
CA THR A 248 11.22 29.35 21.36
C THR A 248 10.87 29.88 22.74
N ARG A 249 9.75 29.47 23.31
CA ARG A 249 9.25 30.00 24.59
C ARG A 249 9.87 29.30 25.80
N PHE A 250 10.06 28.00 25.72
CA PHE A 250 10.47 27.18 26.86
C PHE A 250 11.84 26.48 26.65
N GLY A 251 12.48 26.65 25.47
CA GLY A 251 13.73 25.99 25.12
C GLY A 251 13.55 24.54 24.67
N LYS A 252 14.65 23.92 24.23
CA LYS A 252 14.66 22.59 23.60
C LYS A 252 13.89 21.53 24.41
N LEU A 253 13.04 20.75 23.70
CA LEU A 253 12.28 19.65 24.26
C LEU A 253 13.15 18.38 24.36
N SER A 254 12.82 17.54 25.36
CA SER A 254 13.39 16.19 25.44
C SER A 254 12.88 15.31 24.28
N ARG A 255 13.65 14.29 23.92
CA ARG A 255 13.25 13.33 22.88
C ARG A 255 11.92 12.62 23.22
N ALA A 256 11.65 12.38 24.49
CA ALA A 256 10.42 11.75 24.95
C ALA A 256 9.20 12.63 24.68
N LEU A 257 9.24 13.91 25.08
CA LEU A 257 8.16 14.86 24.85
C LEU A 257 7.90 15.09 23.35
N ARG A 258 8.97 15.18 22.55
CA ARG A 258 8.84 15.32 21.10
C ARG A 258 8.14 14.12 20.47
N ARG A 259 8.45 12.88 20.88
CA ARG A 259 7.76 11.67 20.42
C ARG A 259 6.29 11.63 20.82
N GLN A 260 5.95 12.09 22.02
CA GLN A 260 4.54 12.21 22.45
C GLN A 260 3.77 13.19 21.55
N MET A 261 4.34 14.33 21.24
CA MET A 261 3.74 15.32 20.34
C MET A 261 3.58 14.77 18.90
N GLU A 262 4.51 13.96 18.39
CA GLU A 262 4.43 13.31 17.07
C GLU A 262 3.30 12.27 16.97
N GLN A 263 2.69 11.88 18.09
CA GLN A 263 1.57 10.94 18.17
C GLN A 263 0.20 11.63 18.28
N LEU A 264 0.16 12.95 18.45
CA LEU A 264 -1.07 13.71 18.58
C LEU A 264 -1.83 13.78 17.25
N SER A 265 -3.17 13.80 17.33
CA SER A 265 -4.03 14.13 16.20
C SER A 265 -3.96 15.62 15.86
N LEU A 266 -4.47 16.00 14.69
CA LEU A 266 -4.55 17.40 14.28
C LEU A 266 -5.31 18.24 15.31
N GLU A 267 -6.48 17.75 15.75
CA GLU A 267 -7.34 18.40 16.75
C GLU A 267 -6.60 18.59 18.09
N GLN A 268 -5.85 17.56 18.53
CA GLN A 268 -5.05 17.66 19.75
C GLN A 268 -3.88 18.65 19.61
N ILE A 269 -3.27 18.79 18.42
CA ILE A 269 -2.22 19.80 18.19
C ILE A 269 -2.81 21.21 18.23
N GLU A 270 -3.99 21.42 17.63
CA GLU A 270 -4.70 22.71 17.72
C GLU A 270 -5.08 23.06 19.16
N GLU A 271 -5.59 22.10 19.93
CA GLU A 271 -5.91 22.30 21.36
C GLU A 271 -4.67 22.64 22.17
N LEU A 272 -3.56 21.93 21.91
CA LEU A 272 -2.27 22.24 22.51
C LEU A 272 -1.82 23.67 22.16
N GLY A 273 -1.98 24.07 20.89
CA GLY A 273 -1.66 25.43 20.44
C GLY A 273 -2.40 26.51 21.25
N ARG A 274 -3.70 26.29 21.50
CA ARG A 274 -4.53 27.20 22.34
C ARG A 274 -4.09 27.16 23.82
N ALA A 275 -3.79 25.97 24.35
CA ALA A 275 -3.36 25.78 25.72
C ALA A 275 -1.99 26.42 26.01
N LEU A 276 -1.09 26.38 25.03
CA LEU A 276 0.25 26.98 25.11
C LEU A 276 0.23 28.48 25.45
N LEU A 277 -0.80 29.21 25.07
CA LEU A 277 -0.95 30.63 25.40
C LEU A 277 -1.02 30.85 26.90
N ARG A 278 -1.48 29.87 27.67
CA ARG A 278 -1.67 29.91 29.12
C ARG A 278 -0.54 29.25 29.91
N PHE A 279 0.33 28.50 29.27
CA PHE A 279 1.41 27.80 29.96
C PHE A 279 2.50 28.75 30.41
N ASN A 280 2.98 28.56 31.64
CA ASN A 280 4.10 29.31 32.24
C ASN A 280 5.42 28.52 32.17
N GLY A 281 5.37 27.20 31.90
CA GLY A 281 6.58 26.39 31.86
C GLY A 281 6.36 25.00 31.28
N LYS A 282 7.48 24.25 31.11
CA LYS A 282 7.49 22.89 30.53
C LYS A 282 6.72 21.85 31.36
N ASN A 283 6.49 22.09 32.65
CA ASN A 283 5.75 21.13 33.46
C ASN A 283 4.27 21.09 33.06
N GLU A 284 3.65 22.23 32.77
CA GLU A 284 2.27 22.30 32.30
C GLU A 284 2.07 21.63 30.94
N LEU A 285 3.06 21.75 30.04
CA LEU A 285 3.08 20.98 28.78
C LEU A 285 3.12 19.47 29.04
N ARG A 286 3.96 19.03 29.99
CA ARG A 286 4.09 17.61 30.31
C ARG A 286 2.81 17.02 30.89
N ASP A 287 2.15 17.77 31.74
CA ASP A 287 0.91 17.36 32.40
C ASP A 287 -0.24 17.33 31.38
N TRP A 288 -0.33 18.34 30.52
CA TRP A 288 -1.29 18.36 29.41
C TRP A 288 -1.11 17.14 28.47
N LEU A 289 0.14 16.82 28.09
CA LEU A 289 0.43 15.67 27.25
C LEU A 289 0.07 14.33 27.90
N LYS A 290 0.18 14.20 29.24
CA LYS A 290 -0.26 12.98 29.95
C LYS A 290 -1.78 12.82 29.90
N GLU A 291 -2.53 13.92 29.98
CA GLU A 291 -3.99 13.90 29.98
C GLU A 291 -4.57 13.63 28.59
N HIS A 292 -3.92 14.11 27.51
CA HIS A 292 -4.48 14.10 26.15
C HIS A 292 -3.80 13.09 25.21
N ALA A 293 -2.63 12.53 25.52
CA ALA A 293 -1.97 11.50 24.69
C ALA A 293 -2.33 10.07 25.09
N ALA A 294 -3.20 9.86 26.07
CA ALA A 294 -3.60 8.55 26.61
C ALA A 294 -4.96 8.02 26.07
N ASN A 295 -5.61 8.76 25.13
CA ASN A 295 -6.85 8.31 24.48
C ASN A 295 -6.65 7.96 23.01
#